data_2e37100030c2bf634fb1033eb1b6afd1
#
_entry.id   2e37100030c2bf634fb1033eb1b6afd1
#
_cell.length_a   1.000
_cell.length_b   1.000
_cell.length_c   1.000
_cell.angle_alpha   90.00
_cell.angle_beta   90.00
_cell.angle_gamma   90.00
#
_symmetry.space_group_name_H-M   'P 1'
#
loop_
_entity.id
_entity.type
_entity.pdbx_description
1 polymer ?
#
loop_
_entity_poly.entity_id
_entity_poly.type
_entity_poly.pdbx_seq_one_letter_code
_entity_poly.pdbx_strand_id
1 'polypeptide(L)'
;KNNVDAVNFISGAIRKEMKVAESREGFDYYAIEIPVGNDPIHYYFEIQAGKIVCYYNELGVTRQLQEQYSFGIVPGFHTPDWAKGAVMYQIFVDRFYNGDSSNDVLTNEYFYISSHSRRIEDWSKIPDNMDVNNFYGGDLQGVMDKLDYLQDLGVEVIYLNPIFVSPSNHKYDIQDYDYVDPHFGKIVHDEGNLLADWDKDNTHAKRYIDRVTNKENLEASNQLFIELVEEIHKRGMKVILDGVFNHCGSFNKWLDRERIYENQPGYEKGAFISSDSPYHHFFKFHNEHCWPYNEFYDGWWGHNTLPKLNFEDSEELQKDILRIAKKWVSAPFNVDGWRLDVAADLGYSAEYNHEFWRKFRKVVKEANPEAIIIAEHYGDVSPWLQGDQWDTVMNYDAFMEPVSWFLT
;
A
#
# COMPACT_ATOMS: atom_id res chain seq x y z
N LYS A 1 -33.08 -8.95 -28.80
CA LYS A 1 -34.26 -8.14 -29.19
C LYS A 1 -35.41 -9.04 -29.54
N ASN A 2 -36.62 -8.78 -29.03
CA ASN A 2 -37.86 -9.51 -29.25
C ASN A 2 -37.90 -10.98 -28.78
N ASN A 3 -37.04 -11.38 -27.88
CA ASN A 3 -37.01 -12.72 -27.30
C ASN A 3 -37.10 -12.69 -25.75
N VAL A 4 -37.31 -11.53 -25.17
CA VAL A 4 -37.50 -11.32 -23.74
C VAL A 4 -38.91 -10.77 -23.51
N ASP A 5 -39.72 -11.46 -22.71
CA ASP A 5 -41.07 -11.05 -22.38
C ASP A 5 -41.11 -10.10 -21.20
N ALA A 6 -40.27 -10.33 -20.19
CA ALA A 6 -40.17 -9.49 -19.01
C ALA A 6 -38.78 -9.58 -18.38
N VAL A 7 -38.32 -8.48 -17.77
CA VAL A 7 -37.18 -8.43 -16.90
C VAL A 7 -37.63 -7.87 -15.54
N ASN A 8 -37.37 -8.60 -14.48
CA ASN A 8 -37.73 -8.21 -13.12
C ASN A 8 -36.48 -7.95 -12.26
N PHE A 9 -36.46 -6.87 -11.56
CA PHE A 9 -35.54 -6.60 -10.44
C PHE A 9 -36.05 -7.33 -9.21
N ILE A 10 -35.19 -8.13 -8.58
CA ILE A 10 -35.50 -8.90 -7.37
C ILE A 10 -34.52 -8.53 -6.27
N SER A 11 -35.04 -8.15 -5.10
CA SER A 11 -34.26 -7.89 -3.89
C SER A 11 -35.07 -8.34 -2.65
N GLY A 12 -34.68 -9.45 -2.03
CA GLY A 12 -35.46 -10.06 -0.97
C GLY A 12 -36.92 -10.31 -1.37
N ALA A 13 -37.88 -9.74 -0.66
CA ALA A 13 -39.31 -9.83 -1.00
C ALA A 13 -39.75 -8.84 -2.10
N ILE A 14 -38.90 -7.96 -2.54
CA ILE A 14 -39.21 -6.95 -3.57
C ILE A 14 -39.07 -7.60 -4.95
N ARG A 15 -40.13 -7.55 -5.74
CA ARG A 15 -40.13 -7.90 -7.16
C ARG A 15 -40.77 -6.75 -7.95
N LYS A 16 -40.01 -6.16 -8.87
CA LYS A 16 -40.50 -5.06 -9.71
C LYS A 16 -40.13 -5.31 -11.18
N GLU A 17 -41.12 -5.21 -12.07
CA GLU A 17 -40.89 -5.28 -13.49
C GLU A 17 -40.16 -4.04 -13.99
N MET A 18 -39.11 -4.27 -14.79
CA MET A 18 -38.31 -3.24 -15.43
C MET A 18 -38.91 -2.83 -16.77
N LYS A 19 -38.75 -1.60 -17.18
CA LYS A 19 -39.24 -1.07 -18.44
C LYS A 19 -38.08 -0.91 -19.43
N VAL A 20 -38.38 -1.09 -20.72
CA VAL A 20 -37.45 -0.72 -21.78
C VAL A 20 -37.27 0.80 -21.76
N ALA A 21 -36.08 1.27 -21.41
CA ALA A 21 -35.74 2.68 -21.42
C ALA A 21 -35.24 3.15 -22.78
N GLU A 22 -34.53 2.28 -23.50
CA GLU A 22 -33.93 2.60 -24.80
C GLU A 22 -33.83 1.32 -25.66
N SER A 23 -33.92 1.48 -26.99
CA SER A 23 -33.61 0.43 -27.97
C SER A 23 -32.61 1.00 -28.98
N ARG A 24 -31.40 0.48 -29.01
CA ARG A 24 -30.36 0.89 -29.96
C ARG A 24 -29.48 -0.29 -30.39
N GLU A 25 -28.92 -0.20 -31.58
CA GLU A 25 -27.95 -1.19 -32.10
C GLU A 25 -28.43 -2.67 -32.00
N GLY A 26 -29.75 -2.90 -32.03
CA GLY A 26 -30.33 -4.23 -31.93
C GLY A 26 -30.53 -4.75 -30.49
N PHE A 27 -30.26 -3.94 -29.47
CA PHE A 27 -30.47 -4.26 -28.06
C PHE A 27 -31.58 -3.43 -27.43
N ASP A 28 -32.30 -4.01 -26.47
CA ASP A 28 -33.24 -3.31 -25.60
C ASP A 28 -32.59 -3.15 -24.21
N TYR A 29 -32.56 -1.91 -23.75
CA TYR A 29 -32.00 -1.55 -22.44
C TYR A 29 -33.14 -1.41 -21.44
N TYR A 30 -33.12 -2.21 -20.37
CA TYR A 30 -34.11 -2.18 -19.32
C TYR A 30 -33.60 -1.31 -18.16
N ALA A 31 -34.47 -0.47 -17.59
CA ALA A 31 -34.15 0.36 -16.45
C ALA A 31 -35.24 0.33 -15.38
N ILE A 32 -34.85 0.59 -14.13
CA ILE A 32 -35.76 0.73 -13.03
C ILE A 32 -35.16 1.72 -12.02
N GLU A 33 -35.97 2.53 -11.42
CA GLU A 33 -35.59 3.37 -10.27
C GLU A 33 -36.03 2.67 -8.97
N ILE A 34 -35.09 2.54 -8.05
CA ILE A 34 -35.33 1.97 -6.73
C ILE A 34 -34.92 2.97 -5.63
N PRO A 35 -35.73 3.12 -4.57
CA PRO A 35 -35.31 3.91 -3.43
C PRO A 35 -34.17 3.17 -2.72
N VAL A 36 -33.06 3.87 -2.50
CA VAL A 36 -31.91 3.36 -1.76
C VAL A 36 -31.97 3.93 -0.35
N GLY A 37 -32.08 3.06 0.65
CA GLY A 37 -32.01 3.43 2.08
C GLY A 37 -30.56 3.61 2.55
N ASN A 38 -30.32 3.30 3.83
CA ASN A 38 -28.98 3.33 4.42
C ASN A 38 -28.30 1.95 4.48
N ASP A 39 -29.09 0.88 4.26
CA ASP A 39 -28.59 -0.50 4.35
C ASP A 39 -28.19 -1.03 2.98
N PRO A 40 -27.19 -1.92 2.90
CA PRO A 40 -26.81 -2.59 1.66
C PRO A 40 -27.98 -3.34 1.03
N ILE A 41 -28.10 -3.26 -0.29
CA ILE A 41 -29.14 -3.92 -1.10
C ILE A 41 -28.47 -4.99 -1.93
N HIS A 42 -28.89 -6.26 -1.77
CA HIS A 42 -28.51 -7.36 -2.64
C HIS A 42 -29.64 -7.63 -3.63
N TYR A 43 -29.30 -7.78 -4.90
CA TYR A 43 -30.30 -7.97 -5.96
C TYR A 43 -29.77 -8.80 -7.12
N TYR A 44 -30.71 -9.32 -7.90
CA TYR A 44 -30.48 -9.98 -9.17
C TYR A 44 -31.62 -9.66 -10.14
N PHE A 45 -31.46 -10.01 -11.42
CA PHE A 45 -32.49 -9.87 -12.40
C PHE A 45 -33.05 -11.24 -12.78
N GLU A 46 -34.36 -11.33 -12.82
CA GLU A 46 -35.09 -12.46 -13.40
C GLU A 46 -35.53 -12.10 -14.80
N ILE A 47 -35.20 -12.93 -15.79
CA ILE A 47 -35.46 -12.71 -17.20
C ILE A 47 -36.40 -13.81 -17.68
N GLN A 48 -37.56 -13.45 -18.25
CA GLN A 48 -38.55 -14.36 -18.80
C GLN A 48 -38.52 -14.30 -20.30
N ALA A 49 -38.47 -15.48 -20.94
CA ALA A 49 -38.52 -15.66 -22.40
C ALA A 49 -39.36 -16.89 -22.73
N GLY A 50 -40.64 -16.70 -23.04
CA GLY A 50 -41.63 -17.77 -23.21
C GLY A 50 -41.80 -18.59 -21.93
N LYS A 51 -41.44 -19.88 -21.99
CA LYS A 51 -41.48 -20.78 -20.84
C LYS A 51 -40.14 -20.86 -20.09
N ILE A 52 -39.13 -20.12 -20.54
CA ILE A 52 -37.78 -20.13 -19.93
C ILE A 52 -37.70 -18.97 -18.97
N VAL A 53 -37.17 -19.27 -17.76
CA VAL A 53 -36.76 -18.28 -16.77
C VAL A 53 -35.25 -18.41 -16.58
N CYS A 54 -34.57 -17.29 -16.67
CA CYS A 54 -33.14 -17.16 -16.37
C CYS A 54 -32.92 -16.11 -15.30
N TYR A 55 -31.78 -16.20 -14.61
CA TYR A 55 -31.37 -15.25 -13.61
C TYR A 55 -30.04 -14.60 -14.04
N TYR A 56 -29.93 -13.29 -13.87
CA TYR A 56 -28.71 -12.55 -14.14
C TYR A 56 -28.19 -11.93 -12.84
N ASN A 57 -26.99 -12.33 -12.48
CA ASN A 57 -26.24 -11.86 -11.32
C ASN A 57 -24.74 -11.77 -11.69
N GLU A 58 -23.83 -11.71 -10.74
CA GLU A 58 -22.37 -11.61 -10.95
C GLU A 58 -21.80 -12.77 -11.79
N LEU A 59 -22.40 -13.95 -11.75
CA LEU A 59 -22.03 -15.09 -12.62
C LEU A 59 -22.48 -14.93 -14.08
N GLY A 60 -23.20 -13.86 -14.40
CA GLY A 60 -23.85 -13.72 -15.70
C GLY A 60 -25.24 -14.38 -15.74
N VAL A 61 -25.70 -14.83 -16.93
CA VAL A 61 -27.03 -15.40 -17.10
C VAL A 61 -27.01 -16.90 -16.86
N THR A 62 -27.78 -17.35 -15.87
CA THR A 62 -27.90 -18.78 -15.48
C THR A 62 -29.36 -19.22 -15.45
N ARG A 63 -29.62 -20.54 -15.54
CA ARG A 63 -30.98 -21.12 -15.38
C ARG A 63 -31.29 -21.46 -13.91
N GLN A 64 -30.28 -21.50 -13.04
CA GLN A 64 -30.46 -21.77 -11.63
C GLN A 64 -29.95 -20.57 -10.87
N LEU A 65 -30.74 -20.03 -9.96
CA LEU A 65 -30.35 -18.92 -9.12
C LEU A 65 -29.30 -19.39 -8.10
N GLN A 66 -28.25 -18.61 -7.96
CA GLN A 66 -27.22 -18.72 -6.93
C GLN A 66 -27.16 -17.37 -6.21
N GLU A 67 -27.92 -17.25 -5.11
CA GLU A 67 -28.15 -15.99 -4.40
C GLU A 67 -26.86 -15.38 -3.82
N GLN A 68 -25.87 -16.20 -3.50
CA GLN A 68 -24.58 -15.74 -3.01
C GLN A 68 -23.79 -14.87 -4.00
N TYR A 69 -24.18 -14.90 -5.27
CA TYR A 69 -23.61 -14.05 -6.33
C TYR A 69 -24.56 -12.92 -6.75
N SER A 70 -25.46 -12.52 -5.89
CA SER A 70 -26.31 -11.35 -6.13
C SER A 70 -25.48 -10.08 -6.23
N PHE A 71 -25.85 -9.17 -7.14
CA PHE A 71 -25.27 -7.84 -7.18
C PHE A 71 -25.52 -7.09 -5.86
N GLY A 72 -24.56 -6.21 -5.47
CA GLY A 72 -24.66 -5.39 -4.28
C GLY A 72 -24.73 -3.90 -4.61
N ILE A 73 -25.55 -3.17 -3.86
CA ILE A 73 -25.50 -1.70 -3.80
C ILE A 73 -25.24 -1.34 -2.35
N VAL A 74 -24.15 -0.63 -2.09
CA VAL A 74 -23.84 -0.06 -0.79
C VAL A 74 -24.14 1.44 -0.82
N PRO A 75 -25.17 1.89 -0.12
CA PRO A 75 -25.56 3.30 -0.11
C PRO A 75 -24.45 4.19 0.39
N GLY A 76 -24.18 5.31 -0.28
CA GLY A 76 -23.14 6.24 0.11
C GLY A 76 -21.72 5.77 -0.19
N PHE A 77 -21.51 4.58 -0.76
CA PHE A 77 -20.19 4.16 -1.24
C PHE A 77 -19.79 5.01 -2.44
N HIS A 78 -18.66 5.69 -2.29
CA HIS A 78 -18.12 6.55 -3.33
C HIS A 78 -16.61 6.32 -3.45
N THR A 79 -16.17 5.99 -4.64
CA THR A 79 -14.75 6.01 -5.02
C THR A 79 -14.45 7.32 -5.76
N PRO A 80 -13.27 7.91 -5.60
CA PRO A 80 -12.92 9.13 -6.32
C PRO A 80 -13.11 8.99 -7.83
N ASP A 81 -13.75 9.98 -8.46
CA ASP A 81 -14.07 9.91 -9.89
C ASP A 81 -12.81 9.85 -10.76
N TRP A 82 -11.74 10.51 -10.36
CA TRP A 82 -10.47 10.47 -11.07
C TRP A 82 -9.85 9.07 -11.18
N ALA A 83 -10.17 8.17 -10.23
CA ALA A 83 -9.61 6.81 -10.21
C ALA A 83 -10.35 5.84 -11.14
N LYS A 84 -11.59 6.19 -11.56
CA LYS A 84 -12.43 5.32 -12.38
C LYS A 84 -11.92 5.26 -13.83
N GLY A 85 -11.33 4.12 -14.19
CA GLY A 85 -10.76 3.89 -15.53
C GLY A 85 -9.38 4.54 -15.74
N ALA A 86 -8.76 5.09 -14.71
CA ALA A 86 -7.43 5.71 -14.80
C ALA A 86 -6.34 4.68 -15.10
N VAL A 87 -5.40 5.06 -15.96
CA VAL A 87 -4.21 4.27 -16.27
C VAL A 87 -3.17 4.48 -15.16
N MET A 88 -2.97 3.44 -14.35
CA MET A 88 -2.02 3.47 -13.24
C MET A 88 -0.72 2.76 -13.61
N TYR A 89 0.43 3.39 -13.32
CA TYR A 89 1.75 2.84 -13.55
C TYR A 89 2.50 2.67 -12.23
N GLN A 90 2.83 1.42 -11.89
CA GLN A 90 3.61 1.09 -10.70
C GLN A 90 5.10 1.29 -10.96
N ILE A 91 5.78 1.98 -10.05
CA ILE A 91 7.22 2.23 -10.11
C ILE A 91 7.92 1.57 -8.92
N PHE A 92 8.79 0.61 -9.21
CA PHE A 92 9.82 0.14 -8.29
C PHE A 92 11.01 1.10 -8.41
N VAL A 93 11.13 2.05 -7.48
CA VAL A 93 11.99 3.24 -7.63
C VAL A 93 13.46 2.89 -7.89
N ASP A 94 14.06 1.98 -7.10
CA ASP A 94 15.46 1.53 -7.31
C ASP A 94 15.76 1.02 -8.72
N ARG A 95 14.74 0.53 -9.43
CA ARG A 95 14.85 -0.12 -10.75
C ARG A 95 14.26 0.70 -11.88
N PHE A 96 13.97 1.98 -11.68
CA PHE A 96 13.31 2.81 -12.68
C PHE A 96 14.27 3.72 -13.45
N TYR A 97 14.89 4.68 -12.79
CA TYR A 97 15.88 5.59 -13.40
C TYR A 97 16.70 6.28 -12.31
N ASN A 98 18.02 6.33 -12.47
CA ASN A 98 18.93 7.06 -11.59
C ASN A 98 19.05 8.52 -12.07
N GLY A 99 18.50 9.45 -11.30
CA GLY A 99 18.56 10.88 -11.58
C GLY A 99 19.66 11.62 -10.82
N ASP A 100 20.08 11.08 -9.66
CA ASP A 100 21.11 11.68 -8.80
C ASP A 100 22.01 10.59 -8.20
N SER A 101 23.12 10.27 -8.86
CA SER A 101 24.04 9.24 -8.38
C SER A 101 24.76 9.58 -7.06
N SER A 102 24.59 10.79 -6.52
CA SER A 102 25.18 11.17 -5.23
C SER A 102 24.43 10.56 -4.05
N ASN A 103 23.19 10.12 -4.23
CA ASN A 103 22.38 9.48 -3.21
C ASN A 103 22.43 7.94 -3.25
N ASP A 104 23.13 7.34 -4.22
CA ASP A 104 23.20 5.88 -4.38
C ASP A 104 23.62 5.16 -3.10
N VAL A 105 22.99 4.02 -2.82
CA VAL A 105 23.48 3.08 -1.81
C VAL A 105 24.85 2.56 -2.21
N LEU A 106 25.82 2.63 -1.30
CA LEU A 106 27.18 2.22 -1.57
C LEU A 106 27.41 0.74 -1.24
N THR A 107 28.38 0.13 -1.91
CA THR A 107 28.84 -1.21 -1.53
C THR A 107 29.45 -1.16 -0.12
N ASN A 108 29.06 -2.10 0.75
CA ASN A 108 29.46 -2.17 2.16
C ASN A 108 28.97 -0.98 3.01
N GLU A 109 27.88 -0.34 2.65
CA GLU A 109 27.35 0.74 3.45
C GLU A 109 26.76 0.21 4.77
N TYR A 110 26.10 -0.93 4.72
CA TYR A 110 25.56 -1.66 5.89
C TYR A 110 25.43 -3.16 5.55
N PHE A 111 25.09 -3.95 6.57
CA PHE A 111 24.83 -5.38 6.45
C PHE A 111 23.33 -5.67 6.69
N TYR A 112 22.69 -6.37 5.76
CA TYR A 112 21.27 -6.73 5.88
C TYR A 112 21.00 -8.14 5.37
N ILE A 113 20.18 -8.92 6.12
CA ILE A 113 19.80 -10.32 5.85
C ILE A 113 21.06 -11.16 5.51
N SER A 114 21.92 -11.40 5.36
CA SER A 114 23.07 -12.29 5.07
C SER A 114 24.16 -11.68 4.18
N SER A 115 23.99 -10.45 3.71
CA SER A 115 25.02 -9.82 2.90
C SER A 115 25.12 -8.30 3.12
N HIS A 116 26.25 -7.71 2.73
CA HIS A 116 26.39 -6.27 2.66
C HIS A 116 25.57 -5.69 1.50
N SER A 117 25.17 -4.42 1.66
CA SER A 117 24.63 -3.63 0.56
C SER A 117 25.61 -3.58 -0.60
N ARG A 118 25.11 -3.58 -1.83
CA ARG A 118 25.92 -3.57 -3.03
C ARG A 118 25.33 -2.67 -4.11
N ARG A 119 26.13 -1.70 -4.56
CA ARG A 119 25.78 -0.93 -5.74
C ARG A 119 26.01 -1.75 -7.02
N ILE A 120 25.03 -1.71 -7.93
CA ILE A 120 25.11 -2.33 -9.25
C ILE A 120 25.39 -1.26 -10.29
N GLU A 121 26.55 -1.33 -10.91
CA GLU A 121 26.98 -0.37 -11.92
C GLU A 121 26.34 -0.65 -13.30
N ASP A 122 26.11 -1.92 -13.60
CA ASP A 122 25.59 -2.37 -14.88
C ASP A 122 24.07 -2.57 -14.80
N TRP A 123 23.31 -1.61 -15.30
CA TRP A 123 21.83 -1.66 -15.35
C TRP A 123 21.28 -2.76 -16.27
N SER A 124 22.11 -3.38 -17.12
CA SER A 124 21.71 -4.55 -17.92
C SER A 124 21.75 -5.86 -17.15
N LYS A 125 22.33 -5.87 -15.96
CA LYS A 125 22.36 -7.05 -15.10
C LYS A 125 20.94 -7.41 -14.65
N ILE A 126 20.53 -8.65 -14.90
CA ILE A 126 19.25 -9.18 -14.44
C ILE A 126 19.30 -9.35 -12.91
N PRO A 127 18.31 -8.85 -12.16
CA PRO A 127 18.20 -9.08 -10.71
C PRO A 127 18.11 -10.57 -10.37
N ASP A 128 18.76 -10.98 -9.29
CA ASP A 128 18.70 -12.34 -8.77
C ASP A 128 17.38 -12.57 -7.99
N ASN A 129 16.99 -13.82 -7.78
CA ASN A 129 15.88 -14.16 -6.89
C ASN A 129 16.22 -13.73 -5.44
N MET A 130 15.23 -13.21 -4.73
CA MET A 130 15.38 -12.72 -3.35
C MET A 130 16.51 -11.69 -3.19
N ASP A 131 16.74 -10.92 -4.23
CA ASP A 131 17.77 -9.88 -4.27
C ASP A 131 17.27 -8.62 -3.55
N VAL A 132 17.59 -8.49 -2.25
CA VAL A 132 17.18 -7.36 -1.40
C VAL A 132 18.32 -6.37 -1.14
N ASN A 133 19.57 -6.73 -1.44
CA ASN A 133 20.79 -5.98 -1.10
C ASN A 133 21.54 -5.39 -2.29
N ASN A 134 21.11 -5.67 -3.52
CA ASN A 134 21.67 -5.11 -4.73
C ASN A 134 20.86 -3.88 -5.16
N PHE A 135 21.51 -2.74 -5.28
CA PHE A 135 20.87 -1.46 -5.58
C PHE A 135 21.32 -0.95 -6.94
N TYR A 136 20.36 -0.59 -7.79
CA TYR A 136 20.60 -0.03 -9.12
C TYR A 136 20.65 1.50 -9.09
N GLY A 137 20.23 2.10 -7.99
CA GLY A 137 20.33 3.53 -7.75
C GLY A 137 19.22 4.37 -8.40
N GLY A 138 18.10 3.75 -8.79
CA GLY A 138 16.92 4.54 -9.16
C GLY A 138 16.39 5.35 -7.98
N ASP A 139 15.92 6.58 -8.24
CA ASP A 139 15.56 7.55 -7.23
C ASP A 139 14.37 8.45 -7.62
N LEU A 140 13.93 9.34 -6.73
CA LEU A 140 12.81 10.24 -6.99
C LEU A 140 13.16 11.37 -7.98
N GLN A 141 14.44 11.76 -8.08
CA GLN A 141 14.89 12.66 -9.14
C GLN A 141 14.72 11.99 -10.51
N GLY A 142 15.07 10.70 -10.59
CA GLY A 142 14.86 9.89 -11.79
C GLY A 142 13.40 9.74 -12.18
N VAL A 143 12.50 9.59 -11.20
CA VAL A 143 11.05 9.64 -11.46
C VAL A 143 10.65 11.00 -12.01
N MET A 144 11.14 12.09 -11.40
CA MET A 144 10.87 13.46 -11.85
C MET A 144 11.35 13.69 -13.30
N ASP A 145 12.55 13.25 -13.65
CA ASP A 145 13.14 13.35 -14.98
C ASP A 145 12.35 12.57 -16.05
N LYS A 146 11.55 11.59 -15.63
CA LYS A 146 10.74 10.75 -16.53
C LYS A 146 9.25 11.11 -16.55
N LEU A 147 8.81 12.19 -15.91
CA LEU A 147 7.39 12.56 -15.87
C LEU A 147 6.81 12.83 -17.26
N ASP A 148 7.56 13.47 -18.16
CA ASP A 148 7.09 13.71 -19.52
C ASP A 148 6.94 12.40 -20.31
N TYR A 149 7.87 11.44 -20.14
CA TYR A 149 7.76 10.11 -20.71
C TYR A 149 6.51 9.37 -20.20
N LEU A 150 6.24 9.43 -18.90
CA LEU A 150 5.05 8.80 -18.31
C LEU A 150 3.76 9.46 -18.82
N GLN A 151 3.73 10.76 -18.95
CA GLN A 151 2.60 11.49 -19.50
C GLN A 151 2.37 11.14 -20.99
N ASP A 152 3.41 11.07 -21.80
CA ASP A 152 3.33 10.68 -23.23
C ASP A 152 2.88 9.22 -23.39
N LEU A 153 3.20 8.34 -22.42
CA LEU A 153 2.73 6.96 -22.36
C LEU A 153 1.23 6.87 -22.01
N GLY A 154 0.61 7.97 -21.56
CA GLY A 154 -0.78 8.02 -21.14
C GLY A 154 -1.02 7.61 -19.69
N VAL A 155 0.00 7.68 -18.85
CA VAL A 155 -0.13 7.43 -17.41
C VAL A 155 -0.91 8.57 -16.77
N GLU A 156 -1.92 8.22 -15.98
CA GLU A 156 -2.75 9.17 -15.23
C GLU A 156 -2.46 9.12 -13.73
N VAL A 157 -1.99 7.97 -13.24
CA VAL A 157 -1.66 7.77 -11.82
C VAL A 157 -0.32 7.06 -11.68
N ILE A 158 0.57 7.63 -10.90
CA ILE A 158 1.84 7.01 -10.51
C ILE A 158 1.63 6.32 -9.16
N TYR A 159 1.84 5.00 -9.12
CA TYR A 159 1.92 4.25 -7.88
C TYR A 159 3.38 3.97 -7.56
N LEU A 160 3.90 4.56 -6.49
CA LEU A 160 5.24 4.30 -6.00
C LEU A 160 5.24 3.13 -5.03
N ASN A 161 6.08 2.10 -5.28
CA ASN A 161 6.45 1.16 -4.25
C ASN A 161 6.98 1.93 -3.03
N PRO A 162 7.10 1.31 -1.84
CA PRO A 162 7.48 2.05 -0.64
C PRO A 162 8.71 2.94 -0.85
N ILE A 163 8.65 4.18 -0.36
CA ILE A 163 9.72 5.18 -0.51
C ILE A 163 10.31 5.63 0.82
N PHE A 164 9.77 5.13 1.93
CA PHE A 164 10.21 5.51 3.26
C PHE A 164 11.58 4.92 3.59
N VAL A 165 12.29 5.51 4.58
CA VAL A 165 13.58 4.99 5.02
C VAL A 165 13.51 3.49 5.27
N SER A 166 14.40 2.71 4.63
CA SER A 166 14.37 1.25 4.68
C SER A 166 15.68 0.66 4.14
N PRO A 167 16.19 -0.45 4.72
CA PRO A 167 17.46 -1.03 4.33
C PRO A 167 17.43 -1.86 3.04
N SER A 168 16.25 -2.30 2.57
CA SER A 168 16.16 -3.08 1.32
C SER A 168 15.95 -2.21 0.09
N ASN A 169 16.20 -2.78 -1.07
CA ASN A 169 15.91 -2.14 -2.35
C ASN A 169 14.40 -2.01 -2.62
N HIS A 170 13.58 -2.94 -2.10
CA HIS A 170 12.11 -2.95 -2.24
C HIS A 170 11.38 -2.09 -1.20
N LYS A 171 12.00 -1.82 -0.07
CA LYS A 171 11.55 -0.96 1.04
C LYS A 171 10.22 -1.35 1.73
N TYR A 172 9.82 -2.63 1.65
CA TYR A 172 8.70 -3.15 2.45
C TYR A 172 9.07 -3.43 3.92
N ASP A 173 10.29 -3.16 4.33
CA ASP A 173 10.85 -3.29 5.67
C ASP A 173 11.16 -1.90 6.26
N ILE A 174 10.11 -1.10 6.43
CA ILE A 174 10.21 0.32 6.76
C ILE A 174 10.94 0.55 8.09
N GLN A 175 11.91 1.46 8.05
CA GLN A 175 12.72 1.90 9.17
C GLN A 175 12.17 3.18 9.82
N ASP A 176 11.71 4.14 9.03
CA ASP A 176 11.05 5.37 9.49
C ASP A 176 9.95 5.81 8.55
N TYR A 177 8.70 5.83 9.03
CA TYR A 177 7.51 6.22 8.24
C TYR A 177 7.36 7.73 8.04
N ASP A 178 8.12 8.53 8.77
CA ASP A 178 8.00 9.99 8.73
C ASP A 178 8.81 10.64 7.61
N TYR A 179 9.73 9.88 6.99
CA TYR A 179 10.67 10.44 6.03
C TYR A 179 10.86 9.54 4.81
N VAL A 180 10.99 10.20 3.67
CA VAL A 180 11.50 9.57 2.45
C VAL A 180 12.94 9.13 2.69
N ASP A 181 13.30 7.95 2.18
CA ASP A 181 14.66 7.44 2.26
C ASP A 181 15.64 8.39 1.56
N PRO A 182 16.70 8.86 2.23
CA PRO A 182 17.69 9.73 1.59
C PRO A 182 18.37 9.13 0.36
N HIS A 183 18.42 7.79 0.24
CA HIS A 183 18.92 7.10 -0.95
C HIS A 183 17.93 7.17 -2.14
N PHE A 184 16.67 7.53 -1.91
CA PHE A 184 15.72 7.89 -2.94
C PHE A 184 15.54 9.40 -3.06
N GLY A 185 15.91 10.14 -2.02
CA GLY A 185 15.75 11.56 -1.89
C GLY A 185 17.04 12.35 -2.11
N LYS A 186 17.45 13.10 -1.08
CA LYS A 186 18.69 13.89 -1.10
C LYS A 186 19.55 13.62 0.11
N ILE A 187 20.85 13.41 -0.16
CA ILE A 187 21.91 13.35 0.85
C ILE A 187 22.67 14.68 0.80
N VAL A 188 22.48 15.54 1.79
CA VAL A 188 23.17 16.84 1.91
C VAL A 188 24.27 16.80 2.95
N HIS A 189 24.24 15.80 3.83
CA HIS A 189 25.28 15.48 4.81
C HIS A 189 25.68 14.01 4.66
N ASP A 190 26.95 13.73 4.42
CA ASP A 190 27.44 12.40 4.05
C ASP A 190 28.79 12.11 4.71
N GLU A 191 28.74 11.79 6.00
CA GLU A 191 29.92 11.52 6.81
C GLU A 191 30.00 10.08 7.28
N GLY A 192 31.20 9.68 7.72
CA GLY A 192 31.43 8.36 8.28
C GLY A 192 32.03 7.35 7.30
N ASN A 193 32.40 6.20 7.83
CA ASN A 193 33.05 5.11 7.09
C ASN A 193 32.04 4.04 6.68
N LEU A 194 32.34 3.36 5.59
CA LEU A 194 31.71 2.12 5.19
C LEU A 194 32.17 0.96 6.08
N LEU A 195 31.39 -0.11 6.12
CA LEU A 195 31.80 -1.36 6.80
C LEU A 195 32.98 -2.00 6.07
N ALA A 196 33.86 -2.66 6.84
CA ALA A 196 34.84 -3.57 6.25
C ALA A 196 34.13 -4.86 5.75
N ASP A 197 34.69 -5.55 4.75
CA ASP A 197 34.09 -6.75 4.15
C ASP A 197 33.75 -7.87 5.14
N TRP A 198 34.44 -7.93 6.27
CA TRP A 198 34.23 -8.91 7.34
C TRP A 198 33.28 -8.43 8.45
N ASP A 199 33.00 -7.13 8.51
CA ASP A 199 32.22 -6.51 9.58
C ASP A 199 30.73 -6.56 9.27
N LYS A 200 29.96 -7.13 10.18
CA LYS A 200 28.50 -7.31 10.07
C LYS A 200 27.74 -6.52 11.13
N ASP A 201 28.45 -5.77 11.97
CA ASP A 201 27.85 -4.97 13.04
C ASP A 201 27.47 -3.58 12.51
N ASN A 202 26.18 -3.36 12.32
CA ASN A 202 25.64 -2.11 11.81
C ASN A 202 25.86 -0.91 12.74
N THR A 203 26.26 -1.11 14.01
CA THR A 203 26.70 -0.01 14.88
C THR A 203 27.98 0.67 14.39
N HIS A 204 28.73 -0.01 13.51
CA HIS A 204 29.91 0.51 12.83
C HIS A 204 29.61 1.12 11.45
N ALA A 205 28.40 0.97 10.93
CA ALA A 205 27.97 1.52 9.64
C ALA A 205 27.74 3.04 9.70
N LYS A 206 28.80 3.80 10.03
CA LYS A 206 28.68 5.22 10.40
C LYS A 206 28.13 6.08 9.27
N ARG A 207 28.47 5.78 8.04
CA ARG A 207 27.93 6.50 6.88
C ARG A 207 26.45 6.25 6.69
N TYR A 208 26.00 4.99 6.77
CA TYR A 208 24.57 4.65 6.72
C TYR A 208 23.79 5.34 7.83
N ILE A 209 24.31 5.24 9.08
CA ILE A 209 23.69 5.90 10.24
C ILE A 209 23.54 7.40 9.98
N ASP A 210 24.61 8.08 9.55
CA ASP A 210 24.56 9.51 9.24
C ASP A 210 23.52 9.81 8.16
N ARG A 211 23.54 9.07 7.04
CA ARG A 211 22.62 9.28 5.94
C ARG A 211 21.15 9.17 6.33
N VAL A 212 20.78 8.16 7.16
CA VAL A 212 19.38 7.84 7.48
C VAL A 212 18.88 8.41 8.81
N THR A 213 19.74 9.02 9.63
CA THR A 213 19.34 9.63 10.91
C THR A 213 19.57 11.14 10.97
N ASN A 214 20.37 11.70 10.07
CA ASN A 214 20.61 13.12 9.99
C ASN A 214 19.37 13.87 9.49
N LYS A 215 18.86 14.79 10.29
CA LYS A 215 17.63 15.51 9.99
C LYS A 215 17.70 16.34 8.71
N GLU A 216 18.87 16.89 8.37
CA GLU A 216 19.04 17.66 7.13
C GLU A 216 18.81 16.78 5.90
N ASN A 217 19.32 15.53 5.90
CA ASN A 217 19.06 14.56 4.84
C ASN A 217 17.59 14.18 4.76
N LEU A 218 16.97 13.87 5.89
CA LEU A 218 15.59 13.45 6.00
C LEU A 218 14.62 14.57 5.52
N GLU A 219 14.87 15.81 5.95
CA GLU A 219 14.05 16.96 5.54
C GLU A 219 14.27 17.33 4.07
N ALA A 220 15.50 17.28 3.57
CA ALA A 220 15.80 17.51 2.16
C ALA A 220 15.14 16.46 1.26
N SER A 221 15.09 15.21 1.71
CA SER A 221 14.40 14.12 0.99
C SER A 221 12.89 14.29 0.95
N ASN A 222 12.29 14.70 2.07
CA ASN A 222 10.87 15.05 2.10
C ASN A 222 10.56 16.25 1.20
N GLN A 223 11.46 17.25 1.14
CA GLN A 223 11.29 18.42 0.28
C GLN A 223 11.33 18.04 -1.20
N LEU A 224 12.26 17.18 -1.63
CA LEU A 224 12.31 16.67 -3.00
C LEU A 224 11.01 15.93 -3.37
N PHE A 225 10.48 15.14 -2.42
CA PHE A 225 9.21 14.45 -2.67
C PHE A 225 8.03 15.41 -2.82
N ILE A 226 7.97 16.48 -2.03
CA ILE A 226 6.95 17.54 -2.19
C ILE A 226 7.04 18.14 -3.60
N GLU A 227 8.25 18.46 -4.06
CA GLU A 227 8.50 19.00 -5.41
C GLU A 227 8.06 18.00 -6.50
N LEU A 228 8.35 16.70 -6.32
CA LEU A 228 7.89 15.67 -7.24
C LEU A 228 6.36 15.60 -7.32
N VAL A 229 5.66 15.61 -6.18
CA VAL A 229 4.19 15.61 -6.15
C VAL A 229 3.62 16.83 -6.86
N GLU A 230 4.20 18.02 -6.64
CA GLU A 230 3.80 19.24 -7.35
C GLU A 230 3.99 19.11 -8.87
N GLU A 231 5.11 18.54 -9.33
CA GLU A 231 5.37 18.34 -10.76
C GLU A 231 4.44 17.30 -11.40
N ILE A 232 4.07 16.25 -10.65
CA ILE A 232 3.06 15.27 -11.06
C ILE A 232 1.70 15.96 -11.23
N HIS A 233 1.28 16.73 -10.23
CA HIS A 233 -0.01 17.43 -10.26
C HIS A 233 -0.08 18.51 -11.36
N LYS A 234 1.00 19.25 -11.63
CA LYS A 234 1.08 20.21 -12.75
C LYS A 234 0.81 19.58 -14.10
N ARG A 235 1.12 18.28 -14.27
CA ARG A 235 0.85 17.51 -15.49
C ARG A 235 -0.55 16.88 -15.50
N GLY A 236 -1.37 17.13 -14.48
CA GLY A 236 -2.71 16.55 -14.35
C GLY A 236 -2.71 15.07 -13.91
N MET A 237 -1.53 14.53 -13.56
CA MET A 237 -1.40 13.16 -13.03
C MET A 237 -1.62 13.12 -11.52
N LYS A 238 -1.83 11.93 -10.99
CA LYS A 238 -2.01 11.62 -9.58
C LYS A 238 -0.86 10.75 -9.06
N VAL A 239 -0.65 10.74 -7.74
CA VAL A 239 0.34 9.86 -7.09
C VAL A 239 -0.22 9.20 -5.85
N ILE A 240 0.02 7.89 -5.71
CA ILE A 240 -0.31 7.12 -4.52
C ILE A 240 0.94 6.46 -3.93
N LEU A 241 0.95 6.34 -2.61
CA LEU A 241 2.02 5.70 -1.86
C LEU A 241 1.66 4.29 -1.40
N ASP A 242 2.67 3.47 -1.18
CA ASP A 242 2.54 2.15 -0.56
C ASP A 242 2.60 2.26 0.97
N GLY A 243 1.55 1.82 1.63
CA GLY A 243 1.40 1.83 3.07
C GLY A 243 1.63 0.45 3.67
N VAL A 244 2.84 0.20 4.15
CA VAL A 244 3.22 -1.06 4.80
C VAL A 244 2.98 -0.93 6.31
N PHE A 245 1.75 -1.20 6.75
CA PHE A 245 1.34 -0.97 8.14
C PHE A 245 1.15 -2.24 8.97
N ASN A 246 1.14 -3.42 8.36
CA ASN A 246 1.04 -4.68 9.09
C ASN A 246 2.31 -5.00 9.89
N HIS A 247 3.47 -4.65 9.36
CA HIS A 247 4.80 -4.89 9.93
C HIS A 247 5.72 -3.72 9.61
N CYS A 248 6.88 -3.69 10.26
CA CYS A 248 7.97 -2.79 9.90
C CYS A 248 9.25 -3.58 9.62
N GLY A 249 10.37 -2.90 9.39
CA GLY A 249 11.68 -3.55 9.27
C GLY A 249 12.36 -3.76 10.65
N SER A 250 13.33 -4.66 10.71
CA SER A 250 14.16 -4.84 11.92
C SER A 250 15.04 -3.62 12.25
N PHE A 251 15.32 -2.77 11.27
CA PHE A 251 16.00 -1.49 11.41
C PHE A 251 15.10 -0.36 11.95
N ASN A 252 13.77 -0.59 12.04
CA ASN A 252 12.81 0.44 12.41
C ASN A 252 13.15 1.08 13.76
N LYS A 253 13.08 2.42 13.83
CA LYS A 253 13.42 3.19 15.02
C LYS A 253 12.65 2.81 16.29
N TRP A 254 11.46 2.23 16.15
CA TRP A 254 10.65 1.77 17.29
C TRP A 254 11.20 0.46 17.90
N LEU A 255 11.77 -0.43 17.05
CA LEU A 255 12.40 -1.68 17.51
C LEU A 255 13.91 -1.49 17.72
N ASP A 256 14.59 -0.95 16.72
CA ASP A 256 16.04 -0.70 16.66
C ASP A 256 16.89 -1.96 16.94
N ARG A 257 16.53 -3.07 16.29
CA ARG A 257 17.28 -4.33 16.43
C ARG A 257 18.73 -4.19 15.97
N GLU A 258 18.95 -3.43 14.93
CA GLU A 258 20.29 -3.20 14.35
C GLU A 258 21.06 -2.07 15.04
N ARG A 259 20.45 -1.44 16.07
CA ARG A 259 21.08 -0.44 16.92
C ARG A 259 21.55 0.81 16.17
N ILE A 260 20.80 1.16 15.12
CA ILE A 260 21.07 2.34 14.28
C ILE A 260 20.79 3.63 15.06
N TYR A 261 19.74 3.62 15.90
CA TYR A 261 19.27 4.80 16.63
C TYR A 261 19.73 4.85 18.09
N GLU A 262 20.23 3.75 18.66
CA GLU A 262 20.55 3.61 20.11
C GLU A 262 21.37 4.77 20.69
N ASN A 263 22.30 5.31 19.91
CA ASN A 263 23.19 6.38 20.34
C ASN A 263 23.02 7.68 19.54
N GLN A 264 21.92 7.83 18.81
CA GLN A 264 21.67 9.03 17.99
C GLN A 264 20.91 10.08 18.79
N PRO A 265 21.37 11.35 18.79
CA PRO A 265 20.67 12.43 19.48
C PRO A 265 19.26 12.64 18.92
N GLY A 266 18.27 12.78 19.82
CA GLY A 266 16.90 13.06 19.46
C GLY A 266 16.07 11.82 19.09
N TYR A 267 16.59 10.62 19.28
CA TYR A 267 15.87 9.37 19.17
C TYR A 267 15.72 8.68 20.52
N GLU A 268 14.56 8.10 20.76
CA GLU A 268 14.30 7.26 21.92
C GLU A 268 14.91 5.86 21.71
N LYS A 269 15.15 5.13 22.80
CA LYS A 269 15.62 3.76 22.70
C LYS A 269 14.54 2.85 22.12
N GLY A 270 14.89 2.05 21.14
CA GLY A 270 13.99 1.06 20.56
C GLY A 270 13.59 -0.05 21.55
N ALA A 271 12.49 -0.73 21.24
CA ALA A 271 11.94 -1.78 22.08
C ALA A 271 12.85 -3.03 22.18
N PHE A 272 13.70 -3.26 21.19
CA PHE A 272 14.72 -4.32 21.24
C PHE A 272 15.79 -4.01 22.31
N ILE A 273 16.14 -2.74 22.47
CA ILE A 273 17.24 -2.27 23.33
C ILE A 273 16.85 -2.35 24.81
N SER A 274 15.62 -1.94 25.16
CA SER A 274 15.20 -1.77 26.56
C SER A 274 13.73 -2.06 26.77
N SER A 275 13.40 -2.72 27.90
CA SER A 275 12.02 -2.87 28.38
C SER A 275 11.33 -1.54 28.71
N ASP A 276 12.12 -0.49 29.02
CA ASP A 276 11.59 0.84 29.34
C ASP A 276 11.37 1.72 28.10
N SER A 277 11.55 1.15 26.90
CA SER A 277 11.28 1.85 25.64
C SER A 277 9.84 2.34 25.58
N PRO A 278 9.58 3.58 25.11
CA PRO A 278 8.22 4.05 24.88
C PRO A 278 7.50 3.23 23.79
N TYR A 279 8.26 2.48 23.00
CA TYR A 279 7.76 1.63 21.92
C TYR A 279 7.58 0.16 22.31
N HIS A 280 7.75 -0.19 23.62
CA HIS A 280 7.68 -1.58 24.09
C HIS A 280 6.43 -2.29 23.58
N HIS A 281 5.24 -1.68 23.77
CA HIS A 281 3.96 -2.26 23.37
C HIS A 281 3.65 -2.18 21.87
N PHE A 282 4.53 -1.58 21.06
CA PHE A 282 4.41 -1.61 19.60
C PHE A 282 4.69 -2.99 19.03
N PHE A 283 5.33 -3.84 19.82
CA PHE A 283 5.68 -5.21 19.49
C PHE A 283 5.21 -6.16 20.57
N LYS A 284 4.96 -7.41 20.18
CA LYS A 284 4.59 -8.46 21.12
C LYS A 284 5.82 -9.31 21.44
N PHE A 285 6.31 -9.21 22.67
CA PHE A 285 7.44 -10.00 23.16
C PHE A 285 6.95 -11.27 23.86
N HIS A 286 7.62 -12.39 23.59
CA HIS A 286 7.29 -13.68 24.19
C HIS A 286 8.10 -13.98 25.46
N ASN A 287 9.14 -13.18 25.74
CA ASN A 287 9.98 -13.35 26.93
C ASN A 287 10.40 -11.98 27.48
N GLU A 288 9.76 -11.60 28.56
CA GLU A 288 9.97 -10.31 29.26
C GLU A 288 11.25 -10.26 30.12
N HIS A 289 12.07 -11.31 30.11
CA HIS A 289 13.30 -11.39 30.90
C HIS A 289 14.58 -11.35 30.06
N CYS A 290 14.48 -11.06 28.76
CA CYS A 290 15.61 -11.13 27.82
C CYS A 290 16.21 -9.77 27.45
N TRP A 291 15.89 -8.69 28.14
CA TRP A 291 16.57 -7.40 27.94
C TRP A 291 17.91 -7.34 28.68
N PRO A 292 18.86 -6.53 28.15
CA PRO A 292 18.79 -5.76 26.90
C PRO A 292 18.89 -6.65 25.66
N TYR A 293 18.45 -6.12 24.52
CA TYR A 293 18.52 -6.75 23.19
C TYR A 293 17.63 -7.97 23.07
N ASN A 294 16.32 -7.78 23.30
CA ASN A 294 15.35 -8.85 23.30
C ASN A 294 14.95 -9.29 21.88
N GLU A 295 15.38 -10.49 21.48
CA GLU A 295 15.11 -11.07 20.16
C GLU A 295 13.76 -11.81 20.06
N PHE A 296 13.01 -11.95 21.17
CA PHE A 296 11.80 -12.79 21.26
C PHE A 296 10.53 -12.00 20.95
N TYR A 297 10.46 -11.33 19.81
CA TYR A 297 9.29 -10.60 19.33
C TYR A 297 8.62 -11.32 18.16
N ASP A 298 7.33 -11.04 17.92
CA ASP A 298 6.58 -11.56 16.78
C ASP A 298 7.10 -10.95 15.46
N GLY A 299 7.37 -11.84 14.49
CA GLY A 299 7.58 -11.45 13.10
C GLY A 299 6.39 -11.86 12.23
N TRP A 300 6.09 -11.08 11.21
CA TRP A 300 5.11 -11.46 10.20
C TRP A 300 5.54 -12.76 9.50
N TRP A 301 4.68 -13.77 9.55
CA TRP A 301 4.98 -15.17 9.15
C TRP A 301 6.26 -15.75 9.79
N GLY A 302 6.62 -15.28 10.98
CA GLY A 302 7.82 -15.73 11.70
C GLY A 302 9.14 -15.12 11.23
N HIS A 303 9.10 -14.14 10.30
CA HIS A 303 10.30 -13.45 9.84
C HIS A 303 10.74 -12.38 10.84
N ASN A 304 11.86 -12.57 11.50
CA ASN A 304 12.40 -11.61 12.47
C ASN A 304 12.92 -10.31 11.84
N THR A 305 13.10 -10.27 10.51
CA THR A 305 13.42 -9.05 9.75
C THR A 305 12.19 -8.20 9.44
N LEU A 306 10.98 -8.76 9.65
CA LEU A 306 9.70 -8.10 9.46
C LEU A 306 8.87 -8.13 10.75
N PRO A 307 9.26 -7.37 11.79
CA PRO A 307 8.55 -7.32 13.07
C PRO A 307 7.08 -6.96 12.88
N LYS A 308 6.17 -7.81 13.41
CA LYS A 308 4.73 -7.55 13.34
C LYS A 308 4.35 -6.46 14.32
N LEU A 309 3.56 -5.49 13.86
CA LEU A 309 3.09 -4.39 14.69
C LEU A 309 1.88 -4.81 15.55
N ASN A 310 1.95 -4.50 16.86
CA ASN A 310 0.98 -4.93 17.86
C ASN A 310 -0.07 -3.84 18.14
N PHE A 311 -0.98 -3.66 17.22
CA PHE A 311 -2.01 -2.62 17.31
C PHE A 311 -3.02 -2.83 18.43
N GLU A 312 -3.34 -4.10 18.76
CA GLU A 312 -4.42 -4.43 19.71
C GLU A 312 -4.03 -4.07 21.16
N ASP A 313 -2.74 -4.11 21.47
CA ASP A 313 -2.22 -3.79 22.80
C ASP A 313 -1.60 -2.38 22.88
N SER A 314 -1.62 -1.59 21.79
CA SER A 314 -1.02 -0.26 21.76
C SER A 314 -1.88 0.80 21.06
N GLU A 315 -2.58 1.61 21.85
CA GLU A 315 -3.27 2.80 21.35
C GLU A 315 -2.30 3.84 20.77
N GLU A 316 -1.09 3.94 21.31
CA GLU A 316 -0.05 4.87 20.85
C GLU A 316 0.40 4.52 19.45
N LEU A 317 0.65 3.23 19.16
CA LEU A 317 0.96 2.75 17.81
C LEU A 317 -0.18 3.07 16.84
N GLN A 318 -1.42 2.78 17.24
CA GLN A 318 -2.59 3.08 16.42
C GLN A 318 -2.67 4.58 16.08
N LYS A 319 -2.49 5.45 17.09
CA LYS A 319 -2.49 6.91 16.90
C LYS A 319 -1.38 7.37 15.97
N ASP A 320 -0.20 6.77 16.11
CA ASP A 320 0.96 7.17 15.30
C ASP A 320 0.80 6.75 13.84
N ILE A 321 0.35 5.53 13.56
CA ILE A 321 0.07 5.10 12.19
C ILE A 321 -1.06 5.93 11.55
N LEU A 322 -2.13 6.25 12.29
CA LEU A 322 -3.20 7.12 11.78
C LEU A 322 -2.70 8.55 11.51
N ARG A 323 -1.80 9.07 12.36
CA ARG A 323 -1.10 10.35 12.13
C ARG A 323 -0.27 10.31 10.85
N ILE A 324 0.49 9.24 10.64
CA ILE A 324 1.30 9.01 9.43
C ILE A 324 0.40 8.96 8.19
N ALA A 325 -0.67 8.18 8.25
CA ALA A 325 -1.63 8.07 7.14
C ALA A 325 -2.21 9.43 6.75
N LYS A 326 -2.58 10.26 7.72
CA LYS A 326 -3.07 11.62 7.52
C LYS A 326 -2.00 12.56 6.97
N LYS A 327 -0.76 12.48 7.51
CA LYS A 327 0.36 13.36 7.15
C LYS A 327 0.58 13.37 5.64
N TRP A 328 0.73 12.21 5.02
CA TRP A 328 1.12 12.11 3.62
C TRP A 328 0.02 12.54 2.64
N VAL A 329 -1.26 12.40 3.00
CA VAL A 329 -2.37 12.87 2.17
C VAL A 329 -2.74 14.34 2.43
N SER A 330 -2.07 14.99 3.37
CA SER A 330 -2.26 16.41 3.74
C SER A 330 -1.13 17.29 3.20
N ALA A 331 -1.36 18.61 3.18
CA ALA A 331 -0.30 19.57 2.91
C ALA A 331 0.86 19.41 3.93
N PRO A 332 2.12 19.53 3.49
CA PRO A 332 2.54 19.91 2.13
C PRO A 332 2.67 18.74 1.14
N PHE A 333 2.54 17.48 1.57
CA PHE A 333 2.79 16.30 0.74
C PHE A 333 1.70 16.07 -0.31
N ASN A 334 0.42 16.17 0.06
CA ASN A 334 -0.74 16.12 -0.83
C ASN A 334 -0.81 14.90 -1.76
N VAL A 335 -0.39 13.71 -1.32
CA VAL A 335 -0.55 12.52 -2.14
C VAL A 335 -2.03 12.15 -2.31
N ASP A 336 -2.38 11.52 -3.42
CA ASP A 336 -3.74 11.26 -3.83
C ASP A 336 -4.30 9.92 -3.29
N GLY A 337 -3.56 9.23 -2.45
CA GLY A 337 -4.04 8.03 -1.78
C GLY A 337 -2.97 7.04 -1.34
N TRP A 338 -3.48 5.91 -0.86
CA TRP A 338 -2.70 4.80 -0.34
C TRP A 338 -3.00 3.49 -1.07
N ARG A 339 -1.97 2.74 -1.45
CA ARG A 339 -2.05 1.30 -1.61
C ARG A 339 -1.61 0.67 -0.29
N LEU A 340 -2.37 -0.27 0.23
CA LEU A 340 -2.14 -0.89 1.54
C LEU A 340 -1.58 -2.29 1.35
N ASP A 341 -0.34 -2.49 1.81
CA ASP A 341 0.36 -3.77 1.77
C ASP A 341 -0.27 -4.76 2.75
N VAL A 342 -0.52 -5.98 2.29
CA VAL A 342 -1.09 -7.11 3.05
C VAL A 342 -2.18 -6.69 4.05
N ALA A 343 -3.10 -5.86 3.58
CA ALA A 343 -4.03 -5.12 4.43
C ALA A 343 -4.92 -6.00 5.32
N ALA A 344 -5.27 -7.21 4.87
CA ALA A 344 -6.06 -8.16 5.65
C ALA A 344 -5.29 -8.80 6.81
N ASP A 345 -3.96 -8.78 6.78
CA ASP A 345 -3.11 -9.37 7.83
C ASP A 345 -2.88 -8.43 9.02
N LEU A 346 -3.28 -7.15 8.91
CA LEU A 346 -3.06 -6.17 9.98
C LEU A 346 -3.84 -6.55 11.24
N GLY A 347 -3.16 -6.49 12.39
CA GLY A 347 -3.70 -6.91 13.69
C GLY A 347 -3.60 -8.43 13.89
N TYR A 348 -4.22 -8.91 14.96
CA TYR A 348 -4.24 -10.34 15.33
C TYR A 348 -5.65 -10.94 15.26
N SER A 349 -6.69 -10.11 15.13
CA SER A 349 -8.09 -10.53 14.97
C SER A 349 -8.76 -9.84 13.79
N ALA A 350 -9.72 -10.55 13.18
CA ALA A 350 -10.50 -10.00 12.07
C ALA A 350 -11.33 -8.78 12.50
N GLU A 351 -11.90 -8.83 13.69
CA GLU A 351 -12.69 -7.75 14.27
C GLU A 351 -11.87 -6.47 14.40
N TYR A 352 -10.63 -6.59 14.92
CA TYR A 352 -9.73 -5.45 15.04
C TYR A 352 -9.31 -4.92 13.67
N ASN A 353 -9.00 -5.80 12.72
CA ASN A 353 -8.66 -5.42 11.35
C ASN A 353 -9.72 -4.50 10.74
N HIS A 354 -11.00 -4.92 10.80
CA HIS A 354 -12.10 -4.11 10.29
C HIS A 354 -12.27 -2.79 11.04
N GLU A 355 -12.11 -2.78 12.37
CA GLU A 355 -12.19 -1.55 13.18
C GLU A 355 -11.07 -0.57 12.81
N PHE A 356 -9.85 -1.06 12.65
CA PHE A 356 -8.71 -0.23 12.27
C PHE A 356 -8.91 0.41 10.90
N TRP A 357 -9.34 -0.34 9.88
CA TRP A 357 -9.53 0.20 8.54
C TRP A 357 -10.67 1.22 8.45
N ARG A 358 -11.70 1.12 9.31
CA ARG A 358 -12.70 2.17 9.45
C ARG A 358 -12.08 3.46 10.00
N LYS A 359 -11.23 3.36 11.02
CA LYS A 359 -10.52 4.52 11.59
C LYS A 359 -9.55 5.11 10.56
N PHE A 360 -8.81 4.26 9.84
CA PHE A 360 -7.90 4.67 8.79
C PHE A 360 -8.62 5.45 7.69
N ARG A 361 -9.71 4.88 7.13
CA ARG A 361 -10.53 5.57 6.15
C ARG A 361 -11.00 6.92 6.65
N LYS A 362 -11.51 6.98 7.88
CA LYS A 362 -12.01 8.21 8.46
C LYS A 362 -10.94 9.31 8.44
N VAL A 363 -9.76 9.05 8.98
CA VAL A 363 -8.69 10.07 9.04
C VAL A 363 -8.16 10.46 7.67
N VAL A 364 -8.06 9.52 6.73
CA VAL A 364 -7.61 9.79 5.36
C VAL A 364 -8.64 10.66 4.63
N LYS A 365 -9.92 10.27 4.66
CA LYS A 365 -10.99 11.00 3.96
C LYS A 365 -11.32 12.34 4.60
N GLU A 366 -11.13 12.52 5.92
CA GLU A 366 -11.23 13.83 6.58
C GLU A 366 -10.10 14.78 6.15
N ALA A 367 -8.91 14.24 5.87
CA ALA A 367 -7.77 15.03 5.41
C ALA A 367 -7.83 15.34 3.91
N ASN A 368 -8.19 14.34 3.10
CA ASN A 368 -8.35 14.44 1.66
C ASN A 368 -9.51 13.55 1.21
N PRO A 369 -10.73 14.10 1.00
CA PRO A 369 -11.91 13.33 0.58
C PRO A 369 -11.70 12.57 -0.73
N GLU A 370 -10.84 13.10 -1.63
CA GLU A 370 -10.52 12.52 -2.93
C GLU A 370 -9.35 11.52 -2.89
N ALA A 371 -8.75 11.26 -1.73
CA ALA A 371 -7.70 10.25 -1.62
C ALA A 371 -8.29 8.85 -1.80
N ILE A 372 -7.68 8.03 -2.68
CA ILE A 372 -8.09 6.64 -2.86
C ILE A 372 -7.42 5.73 -1.83
N ILE A 373 -8.11 4.69 -1.42
CA ILE A 373 -7.59 3.62 -0.56
C ILE A 373 -7.71 2.30 -1.31
N ILE A 374 -6.58 1.79 -1.80
CA ILE A 374 -6.49 0.54 -2.56
C ILE A 374 -5.82 -0.50 -1.64
N ALA A 375 -6.41 -1.66 -1.44
CA ALA A 375 -5.80 -2.69 -0.61
C ALA A 375 -5.23 -3.84 -1.44
N GLU A 376 -4.12 -4.41 -0.98
CA GLU A 376 -3.68 -5.72 -1.41
C GLU A 376 -4.42 -6.76 -0.58
N HIS A 377 -5.19 -7.60 -1.25
CA HIS A 377 -5.86 -8.75 -0.65
C HIS A 377 -6.16 -9.81 -1.70
N TYR A 378 -6.10 -11.05 -1.30
CA TYR A 378 -6.43 -12.24 -2.09
C TYR A 378 -7.73 -12.86 -1.56
N GLY A 379 -8.61 -13.35 -2.44
CA GLY A 379 -9.87 -13.97 -2.07
C GLY A 379 -11.03 -12.98 -1.88
N ASP A 380 -12.03 -13.33 -1.05
CA ASP A 380 -13.25 -12.53 -0.90
C ASP A 380 -12.98 -11.19 -0.20
N VAL A 381 -13.15 -10.11 -0.95
CA VAL A 381 -12.94 -8.73 -0.50
C VAL A 381 -14.21 -8.05 0.02
N SER A 382 -15.37 -8.71 -0.15
CA SER A 382 -16.68 -8.13 0.17
C SER A 382 -16.79 -7.57 1.60
N PRO A 383 -16.19 -8.18 2.64
CA PRO A 383 -16.28 -7.63 4.00
C PRO A 383 -15.66 -6.25 4.18
N TRP A 384 -14.67 -5.87 3.34
CA TRP A 384 -13.98 -4.58 3.43
C TRP A 384 -14.53 -3.53 2.46
N LEU A 385 -15.28 -3.94 1.42
CA LEU A 385 -15.86 -3.04 0.41
C LEU A 385 -17.31 -2.63 0.74
N GLN A 386 -17.57 -2.35 2.03
CA GLN A 386 -18.90 -1.93 2.52
C GLN A 386 -19.06 -0.40 2.57
N GLY A 387 -18.10 0.36 1.98
CA GLY A 387 -18.15 1.82 1.94
C GLY A 387 -17.51 2.51 3.13
N ASP A 388 -17.05 1.76 4.13
CA ASP A 388 -16.52 2.26 5.39
C ASP A 388 -15.06 1.92 5.65
N GLN A 389 -14.40 1.17 4.75
CA GLN A 389 -13.01 0.74 4.86
C GLN A 389 -12.23 1.07 3.59
N TRP A 390 -11.94 0.08 2.71
CA TRP A 390 -11.22 0.32 1.46
C TRP A 390 -12.15 0.84 0.35
N ASP A 391 -11.59 1.58 -0.60
CA ASP A 391 -12.32 2.00 -1.80
C ASP A 391 -12.32 0.90 -2.86
N THR A 392 -11.21 0.18 -2.98
CA THR A 392 -11.01 -0.89 -3.97
C THR A 392 -9.83 -1.78 -3.56
N VAL A 393 -9.61 -2.83 -4.33
CA VAL A 393 -8.50 -3.78 -4.13
C VAL A 393 -7.71 -4.00 -5.42
N MET A 394 -6.50 -4.54 -5.30
CA MET A 394 -5.76 -5.09 -6.43
C MET A 394 -6.50 -6.34 -6.93
N ASN A 395 -6.79 -6.37 -8.24
CA ASN A 395 -7.70 -7.37 -8.81
C ASN A 395 -6.95 -8.66 -9.19
N TYR A 396 -6.62 -9.46 -8.18
CA TYR A 396 -5.97 -10.76 -8.38
C TYR A 396 -6.94 -11.80 -8.93
N ASP A 397 -8.10 -11.98 -8.29
CA ASP A 397 -9.03 -13.08 -8.57
C ASP A 397 -9.79 -12.90 -9.89
N ALA A 398 -10.20 -11.68 -10.24
CA ALA A 398 -11.02 -11.44 -11.44
C ALA A 398 -10.20 -11.03 -12.68
N PHE A 399 -8.91 -10.74 -12.54
CA PHE A 399 -8.04 -10.37 -13.66
C PHE A 399 -6.75 -11.18 -13.73
N MET A 400 -5.89 -11.09 -12.73
CA MET A 400 -4.56 -11.70 -12.78
C MET A 400 -4.64 -13.23 -12.97
N GLU A 401 -5.42 -13.92 -12.14
CA GLU A 401 -5.55 -15.38 -12.21
C GLU A 401 -6.20 -15.85 -13.52
N PRO A 402 -7.36 -15.32 -13.95
CA PRO A 402 -7.94 -15.72 -15.23
C PRO A 402 -7.03 -15.47 -16.44
N VAL A 403 -6.30 -14.35 -16.46
CA VAL A 403 -5.34 -14.07 -17.54
C VAL A 403 -4.16 -15.04 -17.49
N SER A 404 -3.63 -15.34 -16.31
CA SER A 404 -2.55 -16.32 -16.14
C SER A 404 -2.98 -17.70 -16.59
N TRP A 405 -4.19 -18.17 -16.20
CA TRP A 405 -4.71 -19.47 -16.61
C TRP A 405 -4.97 -19.55 -18.13
N PHE A 406 -5.33 -18.42 -18.75
CA PHE A 406 -5.53 -18.39 -20.20
C PHE A 406 -4.19 -18.46 -20.96
N LEU A 407 -3.11 -17.89 -20.41
CA LEU A 407 -1.80 -17.79 -21.06
C LEU A 407 -0.87 -18.99 -20.78
N THR A 408 -1.14 -19.78 -19.74
CA THR A 408 -0.31 -20.95 -19.32
C THR A 408 -1.03 -22.26 -19.56
#